data_54d6aee524f6b39cc8865365498c4ce1
#
_entry.id   54d6aee524f6b39cc8865365498c4ce1
#
_cell.length_a   1.000
_cell.length_b   1.000
_cell.length_c   1.000
_cell.angle_alpha   90.00
_cell.angle_beta   90.00
_cell.angle_gamma   90.00
#
_symmetry.space_group_name_H-M   'P 1'
#
loop_
_entity.id
_entity.type
_entity.pdbx_description
1 polymer ?
#
loop_
_entity_poly.entity_id
_entity_poly.type
_entity_poly.pdbx_seq_one_letter_code
_entity_poly.pdbx_strand_id
1 'polypeptide(L)'
;MNSAKKIMKNGGENATQSTVKQSRGLSKNMILILVGIILVAVLGGGVCYVNLRPRAILTVEGKDADGKTVTHTINYPEAMYDIYQAEAMASMYQMYGMSFDWSDTTEDGDTYAALYKKQIMQTLKKREILYMCAQK
;
A
#
# COMPACT_ATOMS: atom_id res chain seq x y z
N MET A 1 52.97 -53.16 65.31
CA MET A 1 53.19 -51.71 65.34
C MET A 1 53.50 -51.28 63.94
N ASN A 2 52.69 -50.54 63.29
CA ASN A 2 52.93 -49.53 62.26
C ASN A 2 51.81 -49.46 61.25
N SER A 3 51.11 -48.38 61.41
CA SER A 3 50.03 -47.96 60.55
C SER A 3 50.53 -47.48 59.17
N ALA A 4 50.06 -48.06 58.08
CA ALA A 4 50.28 -47.54 56.78
C ALA A 4 49.06 -46.69 56.34
N LYS A 5 49.31 -45.42 56.17
CA LYS A 5 48.37 -44.40 55.69
C LYS A 5 48.07 -44.57 54.21
N LYS A 6 46.83 -44.92 53.90
CA LYS A 6 46.36 -45.03 52.54
C LYS A 6 45.89 -43.68 52.02
N ILE A 7 46.60 -43.08 51.11
CA ILE A 7 46.19 -41.83 50.42
C ILE A 7 45.20 -42.17 49.31
N MET A 8 43.97 -41.81 49.48
CA MET A 8 42.96 -41.85 48.40
C MET A 8 43.13 -40.63 47.53
N LYS A 9 43.43 -40.88 46.29
CA LYS A 9 43.50 -39.90 45.22
C LYS A 9 42.09 -39.76 44.62
N ASN A 10 41.39 -38.70 44.95
CA ASN A 10 40.13 -38.35 44.31
C ASN A 10 40.42 -37.73 42.95
N GLY A 11 40.23 -38.54 41.89
CA GLY A 11 40.13 -38.05 40.53
C GLY A 11 38.71 -37.53 40.29
N GLY A 12 38.56 -36.24 40.31
CA GLY A 12 37.27 -35.61 39.89
C GLY A 12 37.18 -35.61 38.40
N GLU A 13 36.42 -36.52 37.82
CA GLU A 13 35.93 -36.38 36.46
C GLU A 13 34.78 -35.39 36.42
N ASN A 14 35.07 -34.21 35.94
CA ASN A 14 34.04 -33.26 35.53
C ASN A 14 33.35 -33.80 34.29
N ALA A 15 32.28 -34.56 34.50
CA ALA A 15 31.35 -34.89 33.45
C ALA A 15 30.60 -33.58 33.04
N THR A 16 31.02 -33.00 31.94
CA THR A 16 30.29 -31.93 31.28
C THR A 16 28.97 -32.50 30.80
N GLN A 17 27.91 -32.35 31.58
CA GLN A 17 26.57 -32.61 31.12
C GLN A 17 26.21 -31.57 30.04
N SER A 18 26.39 -31.97 28.82
CA SER A 18 25.77 -31.28 27.69
C SER A 18 24.24 -31.40 27.83
N THR A 19 23.61 -30.35 28.37
CA THR A 19 22.17 -30.18 28.34
C THR A 19 21.73 -30.09 26.87
N VAL A 20 21.37 -31.22 26.32
CA VAL A 20 20.61 -31.27 25.05
C VAL A 20 19.33 -30.51 25.31
N LYS A 21 19.24 -29.28 24.80
CA LYS A 21 17.99 -28.51 24.76
C LYS A 21 17.01 -29.33 23.92
N GLN A 22 16.18 -30.10 24.62
CA GLN A 22 15.03 -30.78 24.05
C GLN A 22 14.14 -29.69 23.44
N SER A 23 14.13 -29.58 22.13
CA SER A 23 13.20 -28.70 21.41
C SER A 23 11.79 -29.15 21.76
N ARG A 24 11.12 -28.43 22.65
CA ARG A 24 9.70 -28.62 22.90
C ARG A 24 8.98 -28.40 21.58
N GLY A 25 8.62 -29.51 20.94
CA GLY A 25 7.74 -29.44 19.76
C GLY A 25 6.48 -28.66 20.14
N LEU A 26 6.12 -27.69 19.29
CA LEU A 26 4.90 -26.93 19.47
C LEU A 26 3.72 -27.90 19.66
N SER A 27 2.89 -27.66 20.67
CA SER A 27 1.68 -28.46 20.86
C SER A 27 0.76 -28.30 19.64
N LYS A 28 0.00 -29.34 19.31
CA LYS A 28 -0.95 -29.29 18.16
C LYS A 28 -1.85 -28.06 18.20
N ASN A 29 -2.26 -27.62 19.39
CA ASN A 29 -3.08 -26.43 19.58
C ASN A 29 -2.30 -25.14 19.26
N MET A 30 -1.03 -25.05 19.61
CA MET A 30 -0.19 -23.89 19.22
C MET A 30 0.03 -23.83 17.72
N ILE A 31 0.20 -24.96 17.06
CA ILE A 31 0.33 -25.01 15.59
C ILE A 31 -0.96 -24.53 14.94
N LEU A 32 -2.13 -24.96 15.41
CA LEU A 32 -3.43 -24.50 14.91
C LEU A 32 -3.63 -22.99 15.07
N ILE A 33 -3.28 -22.44 16.25
CA ILE A 33 -3.36 -21.01 16.50
C ILE A 33 -2.43 -20.24 15.56
N LEU A 34 -1.21 -20.71 15.36
CA LEU A 34 -0.22 -20.08 14.51
C LEU A 34 -0.64 -20.08 13.03
N VAL A 35 -1.20 -21.21 12.56
CA VAL A 35 -1.80 -21.32 11.21
C VAL A 35 -2.96 -20.36 11.06
N GLY A 36 -3.85 -20.26 12.07
CA GLY A 36 -4.96 -19.31 12.07
C GLY A 36 -4.51 -17.86 11.97
N ILE A 37 -3.49 -17.46 12.73
CA ILE A 37 -2.91 -16.10 12.67
C ILE A 37 -2.32 -15.80 11.29
N ILE A 38 -1.57 -16.76 10.72
CA ILE A 38 -0.99 -16.59 9.38
C ILE A 38 -2.11 -16.44 8.33
N LEU A 39 -3.17 -17.23 8.43
CA LEU A 39 -4.29 -17.19 7.50
C LEU A 39 -5.03 -15.85 7.56
N VAL A 40 -5.26 -15.32 8.76
CA VAL A 40 -5.85 -13.99 8.95
C VAL A 40 -4.92 -12.89 8.43
N ALA A 41 -3.61 -13.00 8.65
CA ALA A 41 -2.63 -12.02 8.15
C ALA A 41 -2.56 -12.02 6.62
N VAL A 42 -2.61 -13.19 5.98
CA VAL A 42 -2.59 -13.31 4.52
C VAL A 42 -3.88 -12.77 3.90
N LEU A 43 -5.03 -13.12 4.45
CA LEU A 43 -6.33 -12.64 3.95
C LEU A 43 -6.48 -11.13 4.19
N GLY A 44 -6.19 -10.66 5.42
CA GLY A 44 -6.25 -9.24 5.77
C GLY A 44 -5.25 -8.41 4.99
N GLY A 45 -4.01 -8.87 4.87
CA GLY A 45 -2.95 -8.23 4.09
C GLY A 45 -3.28 -8.19 2.60
N GLY A 46 -3.85 -9.25 2.05
CA GLY A 46 -4.29 -9.30 0.66
C GLY A 46 -5.38 -8.29 0.36
N VAL A 47 -6.41 -8.21 1.20
CA VAL A 47 -7.51 -7.22 1.05
C VAL A 47 -6.98 -5.80 1.19
N CYS A 48 -6.14 -5.52 2.18
CA CYS A 48 -5.50 -4.21 2.34
C CYS A 48 -4.64 -3.86 1.12
N TYR A 49 -3.83 -4.79 0.62
CA TYR A 49 -2.97 -4.56 -0.54
C TYR A 49 -3.77 -4.22 -1.79
N VAL A 50 -4.87 -4.93 -2.07
CA VAL A 50 -5.72 -4.66 -3.24
C VAL A 50 -6.43 -3.31 -3.12
N ASN A 51 -6.92 -2.96 -1.92
CA ASN A 51 -7.64 -1.70 -1.70
C ASN A 51 -6.71 -0.48 -1.60
N LEU A 52 -5.47 -0.65 -1.11
CA LEU A 52 -4.49 0.43 -0.99
C LEU A 52 -3.63 0.61 -2.26
N ARG A 53 -3.76 -0.28 -3.24
CA ARG A 53 -3.06 -0.08 -4.50
C ARG A 53 -3.52 1.22 -5.18
N PRO A 54 -2.61 2.14 -5.48
CA PRO A 54 -2.96 3.32 -6.25
C PRO A 54 -3.51 2.87 -7.60
N ARG A 55 -4.77 3.20 -7.85
CA ARG A 55 -5.41 2.89 -9.14
C ARG A 55 -5.00 3.96 -10.15
N ALA A 56 -4.41 3.52 -11.24
CA ALA A 56 -4.11 4.38 -12.38
C ALA A 56 -5.42 4.92 -12.99
N ILE A 57 -5.51 6.23 -13.12
CA ILE A 57 -6.63 6.90 -13.79
C ILE A 57 -6.28 7.24 -15.21
N LEU A 58 -5.07 7.73 -15.43
CA LEU A 58 -4.61 8.23 -16.70
C LEU A 58 -3.14 7.93 -16.88
N THR A 59 -2.76 7.46 -18.05
CA THR A 59 -1.37 7.34 -18.48
C THR A 59 -1.11 8.37 -19.56
N VAL A 60 -0.11 9.21 -19.33
CA VAL A 60 0.27 10.28 -20.27
C VAL A 60 1.65 9.95 -20.82
N GLU A 61 1.76 9.96 -22.15
CA GLU A 61 3.03 9.87 -22.86
C GLU A 61 3.42 11.27 -23.33
N GLY A 62 4.64 11.64 -23.07
CA GLY A 62 5.20 12.92 -23.47
C GLY A 62 6.67 12.80 -23.84
N LYS A 63 7.29 13.93 -24.21
CA LYS A 63 8.72 14.02 -24.40
C LYS A 63 9.30 14.89 -23.29
N ASP A 64 10.41 14.45 -22.70
CA ASP A 64 11.19 15.27 -21.78
C ASP A 64 11.97 16.38 -22.51
N ALA A 65 12.71 17.18 -21.78
CA ALA A 65 13.53 18.27 -22.32
C ALA A 65 14.58 17.77 -23.33
N ASP A 66 15.02 16.53 -23.24
CA ASP A 66 15.99 15.89 -24.12
C ASP A 66 15.35 15.22 -25.35
N GLY A 67 14.02 15.32 -25.48
CA GLY A 67 13.25 14.71 -26.58
C GLY A 67 13.00 13.22 -26.45
N LYS A 68 13.35 12.61 -25.31
CA LYS A 68 13.10 11.20 -25.02
C LYS A 68 11.63 11.00 -24.61
N THR A 69 11.02 9.95 -25.14
CA THR A 69 9.65 9.58 -24.75
C THR A 69 9.64 9.09 -23.30
N VAL A 70 8.82 9.74 -22.49
CA VAL A 70 8.58 9.41 -21.07
C VAL A 70 7.10 9.13 -20.87
N THR A 71 6.80 8.13 -20.09
CA THR A 71 5.43 7.74 -19.74
C THR A 71 5.23 7.96 -18.24
N HIS A 72 4.23 8.74 -17.90
CA HIS A 72 3.84 8.94 -16.50
C HIS A 72 2.40 8.49 -16.25
N THR A 73 2.18 7.86 -15.11
CA THR A 73 0.87 7.34 -14.72
C THR A 73 0.33 8.14 -13.55
N ILE A 74 -0.79 8.80 -13.78
CA ILE A 74 -1.51 9.57 -12.76
C ILE A 74 -2.42 8.61 -12.00
N ASN A 75 -2.25 8.57 -10.70
CA ASN A 75 -3.02 7.73 -9.79
C ASN A 75 -4.21 8.48 -9.21
N TYR A 76 -5.19 7.73 -8.70
CA TYR A 76 -6.40 8.30 -8.09
C TYR A 76 -6.11 9.37 -7.02
N PRO A 77 -5.16 9.21 -6.08
CA PRO A 77 -4.85 10.25 -5.09
C PRO A 77 -4.40 11.58 -5.71
N GLU A 78 -3.68 11.54 -6.82
CA GLU A 78 -3.20 12.76 -7.52
C GLU A 78 -4.34 13.53 -8.20
N ALA A 79 -5.37 12.80 -8.65
CA ALA A 79 -6.56 13.38 -9.28
C ALA A 79 -7.61 13.84 -8.27
N MET A 80 -7.52 13.41 -7.01
CA MET A 80 -8.52 13.71 -5.97
C MET A 80 -8.74 15.20 -5.76
N TYR A 81 -7.69 15.99 -5.86
CA TYR A 81 -7.80 17.45 -5.72
C TYR A 81 -8.73 18.06 -6.78
N ASP A 82 -8.54 17.68 -8.04
CA ASP A 82 -9.34 18.18 -9.16
C ASP A 82 -10.81 17.68 -9.06
N ILE A 83 -11.01 16.46 -8.56
CA ILE A 83 -12.33 15.88 -8.31
C ILE A 83 -13.05 16.67 -7.21
N TYR A 84 -12.39 16.90 -6.07
CA TYR A 84 -12.97 17.69 -4.96
C TYR A 84 -13.26 19.13 -5.35
N GLN A 85 -12.46 19.75 -6.20
CA GLN A 85 -12.77 21.07 -6.73
C GLN A 85 -14.08 21.08 -7.54
N ALA A 86 -14.29 20.06 -8.38
CA ALA A 86 -15.51 19.92 -9.15
C ALA A 86 -16.75 19.74 -8.24
N GLU A 87 -16.62 18.89 -7.22
CA GLU A 87 -17.68 18.66 -6.22
C GLU A 87 -17.98 19.92 -5.40
N ALA A 88 -16.95 20.67 -4.99
CA ALA A 88 -17.10 21.93 -4.28
C ALA A 88 -17.83 22.98 -5.13
N MET A 89 -17.52 23.03 -6.43
CA MET A 89 -18.18 23.95 -7.37
C MET A 89 -19.65 23.58 -7.53
N ALA A 90 -19.99 22.30 -7.67
CA ALA A 90 -21.35 21.81 -7.73
C ALA A 90 -22.13 22.16 -6.46
N SER A 91 -21.52 21.96 -5.29
CA SER A 91 -22.12 22.32 -3.99
C SER A 91 -22.35 23.82 -3.86
N MET A 92 -21.47 24.64 -4.42
CA MET A 92 -21.61 26.09 -4.44
C MET A 92 -22.81 26.52 -5.29
N TYR A 93 -23.02 25.92 -6.47
CA TYR A 93 -24.21 26.17 -7.29
C TYR A 93 -25.51 25.85 -6.55
N GLN A 94 -25.56 24.72 -5.85
CA GLN A 94 -26.71 24.34 -5.03
C GLN A 94 -26.98 25.37 -3.90
N MET A 95 -25.92 25.90 -3.28
CA MET A 95 -26.03 26.90 -2.22
C MET A 95 -26.61 28.23 -2.74
N TYR A 96 -26.36 28.58 -4.00
CA TYR A 96 -26.97 29.74 -4.67
C TYR A 96 -28.39 29.46 -5.20
N GLY A 97 -28.98 28.33 -4.85
CA GLY A 97 -30.37 27.99 -5.23
C GLY A 97 -30.47 27.49 -6.68
N MET A 98 -29.36 27.23 -7.36
CA MET A 98 -29.37 26.60 -8.67
C MET A 98 -29.46 25.08 -8.49
N SER A 99 -30.45 24.46 -9.16
CA SER A 99 -30.47 22.99 -9.22
C SER A 99 -29.29 22.51 -10.05
N PHE A 100 -28.44 21.69 -9.47
CA PHE A 100 -27.31 21.05 -10.17
C PHE A 100 -27.39 19.57 -9.92
N ASP A 101 -27.58 18.81 -10.98
CA ASP A 101 -27.51 17.36 -10.96
C ASP A 101 -26.45 16.89 -11.95
N TRP A 102 -25.58 16.01 -11.51
CA TRP A 102 -24.54 15.40 -12.33
C TRP A 102 -25.09 14.62 -13.52
N SER A 103 -26.34 14.14 -13.43
CA SER A 103 -27.04 13.40 -14.48
C SER A 103 -27.74 14.30 -15.50
N ASP A 104 -27.90 15.59 -15.21
CA ASP A 104 -28.51 16.54 -16.15
C ASP A 104 -27.65 16.66 -17.39
N THR A 105 -28.31 16.82 -18.53
CA THR A 105 -27.67 16.95 -19.83
C THR A 105 -27.42 18.41 -20.18
N THR A 106 -26.27 18.66 -20.76
CA THR A 106 -25.90 19.94 -21.37
C THR A 106 -26.59 20.14 -22.71
N GLU A 107 -26.50 21.34 -23.27
CA GLU A 107 -27.03 21.64 -24.63
C GLU A 107 -26.42 20.75 -25.71
N ASP A 108 -25.19 20.28 -25.51
CA ASP A 108 -24.48 19.37 -26.42
C ASP A 108 -24.91 17.89 -26.27
N GLY A 109 -25.79 17.56 -25.32
CA GLY A 109 -26.29 16.21 -25.05
C GLY A 109 -25.42 15.36 -24.14
N ASP A 110 -24.26 15.84 -23.71
CA ASP A 110 -23.43 15.19 -22.70
C ASP A 110 -23.97 15.45 -21.29
N THR A 111 -23.78 14.52 -20.35
CA THR A 111 -24.10 14.80 -18.95
C THR A 111 -23.03 15.70 -18.32
N TYR A 112 -23.43 16.49 -17.29
CA TYR A 112 -22.45 17.28 -16.53
C TYR A 112 -21.33 16.41 -15.97
N ALA A 113 -21.64 15.21 -15.48
CA ALA A 113 -20.61 14.25 -15.02
C ALA A 113 -19.60 13.90 -16.12
N ALA A 114 -20.06 13.66 -17.36
CA ALA A 114 -19.18 13.35 -18.49
C ALA A 114 -18.33 14.56 -18.88
N LEU A 115 -18.92 15.74 -18.92
CA LEU A 115 -18.25 17.00 -19.26
C LEU A 115 -17.14 17.31 -18.21
N TYR A 116 -17.45 17.27 -16.93
CA TYR A 116 -16.46 17.51 -15.87
C TYR A 116 -15.37 16.46 -15.85
N LYS A 117 -15.70 15.19 -16.02
CA LYS A 117 -14.71 14.12 -16.17
C LYS A 117 -13.73 14.40 -17.31
N LYS A 118 -14.24 14.80 -18.48
CA LYS A 118 -13.44 15.17 -19.66
C LYS A 118 -12.53 16.36 -19.35
N GLN A 119 -13.04 17.38 -18.66
CA GLN A 119 -12.29 18.57 -18.28
C GLN A 119 -11.18 18.25 -17.26
N ILE A 120 -11.47 17.46 -16.23
CA ILE A 120 -10.48 16.99 -15.26
C ILE A 120 -9.37 16.22 -15.96
N MET A 121 -9.72 15.27 -16.84
CA MET A 121 -8.74 14.48 -17.59
C MET A 121 -7.85 15.36 -18.47
N GLN A 122 -8.41 16.39 -19.12
CA GLN A 122 -7.63 17.34 -19.91
C GLN A 122 -6.70 18.18 -19.04
N THR A 123 -7.16 18.63 -17.89
CA THR A 123 -6.36 19.43 -16.93
C THR A 123 -5.18 18.60 -16.40
N LEU A 124 -5.45 17.36 -15.98
CA LEU A 124 -4.42 16.42 -15.52
C LEU A 124 -3.38 16.17 -16.62
N LYS A 125 -3.84 15.91 -17.84
CA LYS A 125 -2.95 15.69 -18.99
C LYS A 125 -2.06 16.91 -19.28
N LYS A 126 -2.64 18.12 -19.31
CA LYS A 126 -1.88 19.35 -19.54
C LYS A 126 -0.84 19.60 -18.45
N ARG A 127 -1.23 19.42 -17.17
CA ARG A 127 -0.33 19.57 -16.03
C ARG A 127 0.85 18.62 -16.13
N GLU A 128 0.59 17.37 -16.51
CA GLU A 128 1.62 16.35 -16.60
C GLU A 128 2.59 16.60 -17.75
N ILE A 129 2.09 17.01 -18.92
CA ILE A 129 2.93 17.40 -20.06
C ILE A 129 3.84 18.58 -19.67
N LEU A 130 3.30 19.60 -18.99
CA LEU A 130 4.09 20.74 -18.52
C LEU A 130 5.16 20.31 -17.52
N TYR A 131 4.82 19.39 -16.62
CA TYR A 131 5.76 18.83 -15.65
C TYR A 131 6.90 18.08 -16.35
N MET A 132 6.60 17.20 -17.30
CA MET A 132 7.62 16.49 -18.09
C MET A 132 8.54 17.46 -18.86
N CYS A 133 7.99 18.52 -19.43
CA CYS A 133 8.77 19.54 -20.13
C CYS A 133 9.67 20.39 -19.19
N ALA A 134 9.28 20.52 -17.92
CA ALA A 134 10.00 21.30 -16.93
C ALA A 134 11.12 20.51 -16.23
N GLN A 135 11.09 19.19 -16.30
CA GLN A 135 12.16 18.34 -15.77
C GLN A 135 13.38 18.41 -16.70
N LYS A 136 14.43 19.10 -16.22
CA LYS A 136 15.75 19.17 -16.85
C LYS A 136 16.72 18.24 -16.14
#